data_64071a46186579e9f0ef0453fb2ad6e3
#
_entry.id   64071a46186579e9f0ef0453fb2ad6e3
#
_cell.length_a   1.000
_cell.length_b   1.000
_cell.length_c   1.000
_cell.angle_alpha   90.00
_cell.angle_beta   90.00
_cell.angle_gamma   90.00
#
_symmetry.space_group_name_H-M   'P 1'
#
loop_
_entity.id
_entity.type
_entity.pdbx_description
1 polymer ?
#
loop_
_entity_poly.entity_id
_entity_poly.type
_entity_poly.pdbx_seq_one_letter_code
_entity_poly.pdbx_strand_id
1 'polypeptide(L)'
;MKSYTEYLTFNVPARMDFINITRQVEEIVRKSGVQEGLVLCNAMHITASVFINDDEPGLHEDYKKWLEELAPFDPSPQRYKHNRTGEDNADAHHKRQIMGREVVVAITGGKLDFGPWEQIFYGEFDGRRKKRVLVKIIGE
;
A
#
# COMPACT_ATOMS: atom_id res chain seq x y z
N MET A 1 -21.01 15.18 10.59
CA MET A 1 -19.94 14.40 9.95
C MET A 1 -18.60 15.00 10.27
N LYS A 2 -17.63 14.16 10.62
CA LYS A 2 -16.24 14.54 10.83
C LYS A 2 -15.39 14.09 9.64
N SER A 3 -14.28 14.77 9.42
CA SER A 3 -13.24 14.29 8.52
C SER A 3 -11.88 14.50 9.15
N TYR A 4 -10.94 13.60 8.88
CA TYR A 4 -9.60 13.67 9.44
C TYR A 4 -8.61 13.08 8.43
N THR A 5 -7.48 13.74 8.25
CA THR A 5 -6.49 13.33 7.26
C THR A 5 -5.10 13.33 7.87
N GLU A 6 -4.37 12.25 7.67
CA GLU A 6 -2.93 12.19 7.93
C GLU A 6 -2.21 11.54 6.75
N TYR A 7 -0.91 11.77 6.68
CA TYR A 7 -0.06 11.17 5.66
C TYR A 7 1.03 10.36 6.36
N LEU A 8 1.23 9.14 5.90
CA LEU A 8 2.38 8.32 6.28
C LEU A 8 3.44 8.47 5.19
N THR A 9 4.70 8.55 5.59
CA THR A 9 5.82 8.69 4.65
C THR A 9 6.73 7.49 4.75
N PHE A 10 7.13 6.96 3.60
CA PHE A 10 7.99 5.79 3.51
C PHE A 10 9.20 6.09 2.65
N ASN A 11 10.36 5.62 3.10
CA ASN A 11 11.60 5.67 2.35
C ASN A 11 12.25 4.28 2.48
N VAL A 12 11.79 3.35 1.65
CA VAL A 12 12.17 1.94 1.75
C VAL A 12 13.44 1.69 0.95
N PRO A 13 14.50 1.17 1.58
CA PRO A 13 15.76 0.93 0.88
C PRO A 13 15.70 -0.24 -0.11
N ALA A 14 14.87 -1.23 0.16
CA ALA A 14 14.70 -2.38 -0.72
C ALA A 14 13.84 -2.02 -1.92
N ARG A 15 14.14 -2.63 -3.07
CA ARG A 15 13.33 -2.44 -4.27
C ARG A 15 11.90 -2.93 -4.09
N MET A 16 11.72 -4.06 -3.42
CA MET A 16 10.39 -4.59 -3.11
C MET A 16 10.33 -4.97 -1.64
N ASP A 17 9.32 -4.45 -0.96
CA ASP A 17 9.05 -4.81 0.43
C ASP A 17 7.60 -4.54 0.78
N PHE A 18 7.10 -5.23 1.80
CA PHE A 18 5.75 -5.06 2.34
C PHE A 18 5.85 -4.65 3.79
N ILE A 19 5.24 -3.53 4.14
CA ILE A 19 5.28 -2.97 5.49
C ILE A 19 3.89 -2.99 6.08
N ASN A 20 3.70 -3.68 7.21
CA ASN A 20 2.43 -3.67 7.92
C ASN A 20 2.22 -2.29 8.56
N ILE A 21 1.17 -1.60 8.15
CA ILE A 21 0.83 -0.26 8.62
C ILE A 21 -0.44 -0.24 9.49
N THR A 22 -0.94 -1.40 9.84
CA THR A 22 -2.21 -1.52 10.59
C THR A 22 -2.21 -0.70 11.86
N ARG A 23 -1.12 -0.74 12.65
CA ARG A 23 -1.03 0.02 13.91
C ARG A 23 -1.05 1.52 13.70
N GLN A 24 -0.38 2.02 12.66
CA GLN A 24 -0.40 3.44 12.34
C GLN A 24 -1.81 3.88 11.95
N VAL A 25 -2.51 3.06 11.17
CA VAL A 25 -3.89 3.38 10.76
C VAL A 25 -4.83 3.33 11.97
N GLU A 26 -4.70 2.34 12.84
CA GLU A 26 -5.48 2.26 14.08
C GLU A 26 -5.31 3.52 14.93
N GLU A 27 -4.07 4.01 15.06
CA GLU A 27 -3.78 5.22 15.82
C GLU A 27 -4.42 6.47 15.19
N ILE A 28 -4.41 6.55 13.86
CA ILE A 28 -5.04 7.65 13.13
C ILE A 28 -6.57 7.60 13.32
N VAL A 29 -7.15 6.41 13.28
CA VAL A 29 -8.59 6.23 13.57
C VAL A 29 -8.90 6.74 14.98
N ARG A 30 -8.09 6.37 15.97
CA ARG A 30 -8.27 6.83 17.34
C ARG A 30 -8.21 8.36 17.44
N LYS A 31 -7.23 8.98 16.80
CA LYS A 31 -7.08 10.44 16.78
C LYS A 31 -8.27 11.14 16.14
N SER A 32 -8.88 10.52 15.14
CA SER A 32 -10.01 11.12 14.43
C SER A 32 -11.24 11.28 15.31
N GLY A 33 -11.37 10.44 16.33
CA GLY A 33 -12.56 10.38 17.17
C GLY A 33 -13.79 9.80 16.50
N VAL A 34 -13.68 9.32 15.27
CA VAL A 34 -14.81 8.73 14.54
C VAL A 34 -15.15 7.36 15.14
N GLN A 35 -16.42 7.16 15.45
CA GLN A 35 -16.93 5.90 15.99
C GLN A 35 -17.56 5.04 14.90
N GLU A 36 -18.23 5.65 13.95
CA GLU A 36 -18.88 4.97 12.82
C GLU A 36 -18.52 5.69 11.54
N GLY A 37 -17.84 5.01 10.64
CA GLY A 37 -17.39 5.64 9.39
C GLY A 37 -16.54 4.72 8.54
N LEU A 38 -15.72 5.36 7.71
CA LEU A 38 -14.83 4.69 6.78
C LEU A 38 -13.43 5.31 6.85
N VAL A 39 -12.41 4.49 6.70
CA VAL A 39 -11.04 4.95 6.49
C VAL A 39 -10.57 4.51 5.10
N LEU A 40 -10.05 5.48 4.35
CA LEU A 40 -9.38 5.26 3.07
C LEU A 40 -7.88 5.30 3.33
N CYS A 41 -7.14 4.29 2.86
CA CYS A 41 -5.69 4.30 2.85
C CYS A 41 -5.24 4.13 1.40
N ASN A 42 -4.60 5.16 0.82
CA ASN A 42 -4.16 5.03 -0.56
C ASN A 42 -2.70 5.44 -0.78
N ALA A 43 -2.02 4.63 -1.58
CA ALA A 43 -0.66 4.94 -2.01
C ALA A 43 -0.70 6.06 -3.05
N MET A 44 0.07 7.13 -2.79
CA MET A 44 0.08 8.33 -3.61
C MET A 44 1.20 8.30 -4.67
N HIS A 45 1.84 7.16 -4.84
CA HIS A 45 2.89 7.00 -5.84
C HIS A 45 2.56 5.83 -6.77
N ILE A 46 2.82 6.04 -8.05
CA ILE A 46 2.44 5.09 -9.12
C ILE A 46 3.25 3.80 -9.14
N THR A 47 4.24 3.65 -8.25
CA THR A 47 5.04 2.43 -8.08
C THR A 47 4.89 1.82 -6.68
N ALA A 48 3.87 2.22 -5.96
CA ALA A 48 3.56 1.70 -4.61
C ALA A 48 2.09 1.29 -4.51
N SER A 49 1.75 0.56 -3.48
CA SER A 49 0.41 -0.01 -3.29
C SER A 49 0.02 0.03 -1.82
N VAL A 50 -1.28 -0.02 -1.56
CA VAL A 50 -1.82 -0.40 -0.25
C VAL A 50 -2.77 -1.57 -0.48
N PHE A 51 -2.61 -2.63 0.29
CA PHE A 51 -3.43 -3.84 0.16
C PHE A 51 -3.69 -4.47 1.52
N ILE A 52 -4.66 -5.36 1.59
CA ILE A 52 -5.04 -6.06 2.82
C ILE A 52 -4.90 -7.56 2.60
N ASN A 53 -4.16 -8.22 3.49
CA ASN A 53 -4.10 -9.67 3.57
C ASN A 53 -3.46 -10.08 4.90
N ASP A 54 -3.17 -11.36 5.04
CA ASP A 54 -2.55 -11.91 6.24
C ASP A 54 -1.08 -11.50 6.36
N ASP A 55 -0.64 -11.28 7.58
CA ASP A 55 0.78 -11.01 7.89
C ASP A 55 1.50 -12.31 8.22
N GLU A 56 1.90 -13.04 7.19
CA GLU A 56 2.59 -14.33 7.32
C GLU A 56 3.81 -14.34 6.38
N PRO A 57 5.02 -14.63 6.89
CA PRO A 57 6.25 -14.49 6.09
C PRO A 57 6.29 -15.33 4.82
N GLY A 58 5.79 -16.56 4.86
CA GLY A 58 5.75 -17.43 3.67
C GLY A 58 4.85 -16.87 2.59
N LEU A 59 3.70 -16.30 2.99
CA LEU A 59 2.77 -15.68 2.06
C LEU A 59 3.41 -14.45 1.40
N HIS A 60 4.15 -13.66 2.17
CA HIS A 60 4.87 -12.49 1.62
C HIS A 60 5.93 -12.91 0.61
N GLU A 61 6.66 -13.98 0.89
CA GLU A 61 7.64 -14.52 -0.06
C GLU A 61 6.95 -15.02 -1.33
N ASP A 62 5.81 -15.69 -1.20
CA ASP A 62 5.01 -16.17 -2.32
C ASP A 62 4.54 -15.01 -3.19
N TYR A 63 4.06 -13.92 -2.58
CA TYR A 63 3.64 -12.73 -3.32
C TYR A 63 4.80 -12.10 -4.09
N LYS A 64 5.97 -11.99 -3.47
CA LYS A 64 7.15 -11.41 -4.13
C LYS A 64 7.55 -12.25 -5.34
N LYS A 65 7.55 -13.57 -5.18
CA LYS A 65 7.85 -14.49 -6.29
C LYS A 65 6.82 -14.38 -7.41
N TRP A 66 5.54 -14.39 -7.05
CA TRP A 66 4.44 -14.27 -8.00
C TRP A 66 4.51 -12.96 -8.80
N LEU A 67 4.78 -11.85 -8.11
CA LEU A 67 4.91 -10.55 -8.76
C LEU A 67 6.09 -10.51 -9.73
N GLU A 68 7.22 -11.13 -9.37
CA GLU A 68 8.38 -11.23 -10.27
C GLU A 68 8.11 -12.15 -11.47
N GLU A 69 7.28 -13.17 -11.30
CA GLU A 69 6.86 -14.02 -12.42
C GLU A 69 5.94 -13.27 -13.38
N LEU A 70 5.01 -12.48 -12.86
CA LEU A 70 4.06 -11.71 -13.67
C LEU A 70 4.72 -10.51 -14.36
N ALA A 71 5.55 -9.78 -13.66
CA ALA A 71 6.20 -8.56 -14.14
C ALA A 71 7.63 -8.51 -13.62
N PRO A 72 8.54 -9.29 -14.19
CA PRO A 72 9.90 -9.36 -13.69
C PRO A 72 10.63 -8.02 -13.84
N PHE A 73 11.53 -7.73 -12.89
CA PHE A 73 12.40 -6.59 -13.01
C PHE A 73 13.28 -6.75 -14.25
N ASP A 74 13.21 -5.77 -15.13
CA ASP A 74 14.04 -5.71 -16.34
C ASP A 74 14.22 -4.24 -16.69
N PRO A 75 15.44 -3.68 -16.52
CA PRO A 75 15.67 -2.27 -16.77
C PRO A 75 15.74 -1.93 -18.26
N SER A 76 15.72 -2.93 -19.14
CA SER A 76 15.90 -2.71 -20.56
C SER A 76 14.63 -2.15 -21.23
N PRO A 77 14.77 -1.36 -22.30
CA PRO A 77 13.63 -0.89 -23.07
C PRO A 77 13.08 -1.94 -24.04
N GLN A 78 13.75 -3.09 -24.18
CA GLN A 78 13.28 -4.16 -25.06
C GLN A 78 12.07 -4.88 -24.47
N ARG A 79 12.10 -5.17 -23.17
CA ARG A 79 10.96 -5.80 -22.52
C ARG A 79 9.83 -4.81 -22.25
N TYR A 80 10.17 -3.65 -21.69
CA TYR A 80 9.17 -2.65 -21.32
C TYR A 80 9.40 -1.34 -22.05
N LYS A 81 8.43 -0.94 -22.85
CA LYS A 81 8.51 0.30 -23.61
C LYS A 81 8.61 1.55 -22.73
N HIS A 82 8.07 1.50 -21.52
CA HIS A 82 8.17 2.59 -20.55
C HIS A 82 9.63 2.93 -20.24
N ASN A 83 10.52 1.94 -20.24
CA ASN A 83 11.94 2.16 -19.93
C ASN A 83 12.68 2.95 -21.02
N ARG A 84 12.04 3.21 -22.16
CA ARG A 84 12.55 4.13 -23.18
C ARG A 84 12.62 5.58 -22.71
N THR A 85 11.91 5.92 -21.63
CA THR A 85 11.92 7.25 -21.02
C THR A 85 13.19 7.53 -20.20
N GLY A 86 14.08 6.54 -20.08
CA GLY A 86 15.24 6.61 -19.21
C GLY A 86 15.03 6.03 -17.83
N GLU A 87 13.80 5.56 -17.52
CA GLU A 87 13.48 4.87 -16.28
C GLU A 87 13.80 3.37 -16.39
N ASP A 88 13.83 2.69 -15.24
CA ASP A 88 14.09 1.26 -15.16
C ASP A 88 13.00 0.52 -14.36
N ASN A 89 11.85 1.14 -14.14
CA ASN A 89 10.85 0.76 -13.14
C ASN A 89 9.50 0.36 -13.73
N ALA A 90 9.44 -0.03 -14.99
CA ALA A 90 8.17 -0.42 -15.62
C ALA A 90 7.50 -1.58 -14.86
N ASP A 91 8.30 -2.52 -14.38
CA ASP A 91 7.77 -3.64 -13.57
C ASP A 91 7.06 -3.15 -12.30
N ALA A 92 7.57 -2.11 -11.68
CA ALA A 92 6.97 -1.53 -10.47
C ALA A 92 5.59 -0.94 -10.75
N HIS A 93 5.39 -0.32 -11.91
CA HIS A 93 4.07 0.16 -12.34
C HIS A 93 3.09 -1.00 -12.53
N HIS A 94 3.56 -2.11 -13.09
CA HIS A 94 2.73 -3.30 -13.29
C HIS A 94 2.33 -3.94 -11.95
N LYS A 95 3.28 -4.04 -11.03
CA LYS A 95 3.03 -4.58 -9.69
C LYS A 95 2.02 -3.72 -8.93
N ARG A 96 2.17 -2.39 -8.96
CA ARG A 96 1.21 -1.45 -8.41
C ARG A 96 -0.17 -1.65 -9.04
N GLN A 97 -0.23 -1.83 -10.35
CA GLN A 97 -1.50 -1.96 -11.06
C GLN A 97 -2.27 -3.21 -10.60
N ILE A 98 -1.56 -4.30 -10.36
CA ILE A 98 -2.16 -5.55 -9.89
C ILE A 98 -2.52 -5.49 -8.41
N MET A 99 -1.63 -5.00 -7.57
CA MET A 99 -1.83 -4.97 -6.12
C MET A 99 -2.81 -3.91 -5.66
N GLY A 100 -2.99 -2.87 -6.46
CA GLY A 100 -3.99 -1.84 -6.23
C GLY A 100 -3.45 -0.59 -5.55
N ARG A 101 -4.23 0.47 -5.65
CA ARG A 101 -3.89 1.81 -5.15
C ARG A 101 -4.31 2.01 -3.71
N GLU A 102 -5.48 1.52 -3.32
CA GLU A 102 -6.11 1.86 -2.05
C GLU A 102 -6.94 0.73 -1.47
N VAL A 103 -7.21 0.86 -0.20
CA VAL A 103 -8.18 0.04 0.52
C VAL A 103 -9.12 0.95 1.28
N VAL A 104 -10.33 0.49 1.52
CA VAL A 104 -11.31 1.13 2.39
C VAL A 104 -11.71 0.13 3.46
N VAL A 105 -11.66 0.57 4.72
CA VAL A 105 -12.04 -0.27 5.86
C VAL A 105 -13.14 0.45 6.65
N ALA A 106 -14.15 -0.28 7.06
CA ALA A 106 -15.19 0.23 7.95
C ALA A 106 -14.60 0.52 9.33
N ILE A 107 -15.08 1.59 9.94
CA ILE A 107 -14.85 1.90 11.35
C ILE A 107 -16.14 1.63 12.10
N THR A 108 -16.08 0.73 13.08
CA THR A 108 -17.24 0.34 13.89
C THR A 108 -16.84 0.43 15.37
N GLY A 109 -17.57 1.20 16.15
CA GLY A 109 -17.25 1.40 17.56
C GLY A 109 -15.85 1.97 17.77
N GLY A 110 -15.38 2.83 16.88
CA GLY A 110 -14.07 3.47 16.96
C GLY A 110 -12.89 2.59 16.56
N LYS A 111 -13.13 1.43 15.97
CA LYS A 111 -12.09 0.47 15.62
C LYS A 111 -12.23 0.03 14.16
N LEU A 112 -11.12 -0.38 13.57
CA LEU A 112 -11.12 -1.03 12.25
C LEU A 112 -11.93 -2.33 12.33
N ASP A 113 -12.90 -2.47 11.45
CA ASP A 113 -13.79 -3.62 11.42
C ASP A 113 -13.24 -4.67 10.44
N PHE A 114 -12.37 -5.50 10.96
CA PHE A 114 -11.61 -6.49 10.21
C PHE A 114 -12.07 -7.91 10.42
N GLY A 115 -11.90 -8.74 9.42
CA GLY A 115 -11.81 -10.18 9.61
C GLY A 115 -10.54 -10.52 10.41
N PRO A 116 -10.47 -11.72 11.01
CA PRO A 116 -9.43 -12.04 12.02
C PRO A 116 -8.00 -11.99 11.52
N TRP A 117 -7.77 -12.13 10.22
CA TRP A 117 -6.42 -12.17 9.64
C TRP A 117 -6.10 -11.00 8.73
N GLU A 118 -7.00 -10.04 8.62
CA GLU A 118 -6.80 -8.87 7.77
C GLU A 118 -5.83 -7.89 8.41
N GLN A 119 -4.79 -7.53 7.66
CA GLN A 119 -3.82 -6.50 8.03
C GLN A 119 -3.60 -5.59 6.84
N ILE A 120 -3.35 -4.32 7.09
CA ILE A 120 -3.09 -3.33 6.05
C ILE A 120 -1.60 -3.25 5.79
N PHE A 121 -1.23 -3.34 4.51
CA PHE A 121 0.18 -3.26 4.07
C PHE A 121 0.40 -2.12 3.11
N TYR A 122 1.57 -1.47 3.27
CA TYR A 122 2.16 -0.64 2.24
C TYR A 122 3.09 -1.53 1.40
N GLY A 123 2.90 -1.54 0.09
CA GLY A 123 3.75 -2.28 -0.85
C GLY A 123 4.68 -1.34 -1.60
N GLU A 124 5.98 -1.59 -1.51
CA GLU A 124 7.01 -0.87 -2.25
C GLU A 124 7.49 -1.71 -3.41
N PHE A 125 7.56 -1.12 -4.61
CA PHE A 125 8.02 -1.85 -5.79
C PHE A 125 9.18 -1.20 -6.53
N ASP A 126 9.62 -0.01 -6.11
CA ASP A 126 10.70 0.73 -6.78
C ASP A 126 11.85 1.09 -5.81
N GLY A 127 11.53 1.40 -4.57
CA GLY A 127 12.51 1.48 -3.46
C GLY A 127 13.38 2.72 -3.39
N ARG A 128 13.37 3.62 -4.34
CA ARG A 128 14.36 4.70 -4.44
C ARG A 128 13.86 6.08 -4.03
N ARG A 129 12.56 6.23 -3.87
CA ARG A 129 11.92 7.54 -3.69
C ARG A 129 11.13 7.57 -2.41
N LYS A 130 11.09 8.76 -1.79
CA LYS A 130 10.19 9.01 -0.68
C LYS A 130 8.75 8.99 -1.21
N LYS A 131 7.89 8.22 -0.57
CA LYS A 131 6.49 8.05 -1.00
C LYS A 131 5.56 8.22 0.17
N ARG A 132 4.32 8.62 -0.12
CA ARG A 132 3.31 8.86 0.91
C ARG A 132 2.12 7.95 0.75
N VAL A 133 1.48 7.66 1.88
CA VAL A 133 0.15 7.05 1.93
C VAL A 133 -0.79 8.07 2.57
N LEU A 134 -1.86 8.39 1.86
CA LEU A 134 -2.95 9.21 2.40
C LEU A 134 -3.84 8.32 3.26
N VAL A 135 -4.10 8.76 4.48
CA VAL A 135 -5.10 8.13 5.35
C VAL A 135 -6.19 9.17 5.60
N LYS A 136 -7.37 8.92 5.06
CA LYS A 136 -8.51 9.83 5.20
C LYS A 136 -9.69 9.10 5.86
N ILE A 137 -10.25 9.75 6.86
CA ILE A 137 -11.35 9.19 7.65
C ILE A 137 -12.54 10.12 7.55
N ILE A 138 -13.71 9.55 7.30
CA ILE A 138 -14.98 10.27 7.36
C ILE A 138 -15.98 9.47 8.19
N GLY A 139 -16.83 10.16 8.93
CA GLY A 139 -17.87 9.51 9.73
C GLY A 139 -18.38 10.36 10.87
N GLU A 140 -19.03 9.71 11.79
CA GLU A 140 -19.61 10.33 12.99
C GLU A 140 -18.87 9.98 14.26
#